data_55b8cfdbfd89d76f12f542f1be11e12b
#
_entry.id   55b8cfdbfd89d76f12f542f1be11e12b
#
_cell.length_a   1.000
_cell.length_b   1.000
_cell.length_c   1.000
_cell.angle_alpha   90.00
_cell.angle_beta   90.00
_cell.angle_gamma   90.00
#
_symmetry.space_group_name_H-M   'P 1'
#
loop_
_entity.id
_entity.type
_entity.pdbx_description
1 polymer ?
#
loop_
_entity_poly.entity_id
_entity_poly.type
_entity_poly.pdbx_seq_one_letter_code
_entity_poly.pdbx_strand_id
1 'polypeptide(L)'
;MTENTKYIFFTLIAYKLILITIGLWASKKTKSFTDYFIAGRKLGPWVAALSASASSSSAWTLLGVSGAAYLWGLPAIWIFPATLSGFFINWFFIAPRLNELSHSRHTLTLSEFLSLSNNGSIKELRILSSFIIIFCFIFYIASQFDAAGQSFESTFGLSKTFSIIFGAGIILFYTLLGGFWAVSLSDTLQGVTMALSAIILPVVALNQVGFDLIIADIGAQSFFSTPTGVKGFAGIGFILGTMGIGIGYPGQPHVVNRFMAVESKEKIFQARIIAIIWAIIIYPGMILLGWAGRSFIESAQNEQILILMGNQLLPPV
;
A
#
# COMPACT_ATOMS: atom_id res chain seq x y z
N MET A 1 -20.84 6.27 22.33
CA MET A 1 -20.51 6.34 20.89
C MET A 1 -21.29 7.47 20.29
N THR A 2 -20.64 8.40 19.63
CA THR A 2 -21.30 9.44 18.84
C THR A 2 -22.04 8.82 17.66
N GLU A 3 -22.97 9.55 17.02
CA GLU A 3 -23.65 9.02 15.83
C GLU A 3 -22.67 8.63 14.72
N ASN A 4 -21.67 9.47 14.47
CA ASN A 4 -20.59 9.19 13.51
C ASN A 4 -19.88 7.87 13.80
N THR A 5 -19.53 7.61 15.07
CA THR A 5 -18.87 6.37 15.47
C THR A 5 -19.73 5.13 15.19
N LYS A 6 -21.07 5.25 15.27
CA LYS A 6 -21.98 4.15 14.93
C LYS A 6 -21.93 3.84 13.43
N TYR A 7 -22.01 4.85 12.56
CA TYR A 7 -21.93 4.67 11.11
C TYR A 7 -20.59 4.04 10.69
N ILE A 8 -19.46 4.53 11.21
CA ILE A 8 -18.15 3.96 10.98
C ILE A 8 -18.12 2.48 11.42
N PHE A 9 -18.70 2.16 12.57
CA PHE A 9 -18.74 0.79 13.10
C PHE A 9 -19.56 -0.15 12.21
N PHE A 10 -20.75 0.26 11.79
CA PHE A 10 -21.59 -0.54 10.88
C PHE A 10 -20.95 -0.73 9.51
N THR A 11 -20.32 0.32 8.95
CA THR A 11 -19.60 0.25 7.70
C THR A 11 -18.41 -0.71 7.81
N LEU A 12 -17.69 -0.67 8.93
CA LEU A 12 -16.58 -1.59 9.20
C LEU A 12 -17.07 -3.04 9.30
N ILE A 13 -18.17 -3.30 9.99
CA ILE A 13 -18.76 -4.66 10.06
C ILE A 13 -19.15 -5.13 8.67
N ALA A 14 -19.88 -4.33 7.90
CA ALA A 14 -20.27 -4.67 6.54
C ALA A 14 -19.02 -4.98 5.67
N TYR A 15 -18.00 -4.14 5.77
CA TYR A 15 -16.74 -4.36 5.08
C TYR A 15 -16.05 -5.68 5.49
N LYS A 16 -15.99 -5.99 6.79
CA LYS A 16 -15.40 -7.26 7.27
C LYS A 16 -16.19 -8.48 6.80
N LEU A 17 -17.52 -8.37 6.76
CA LEU A 17 -18.38 -9.43 6.21
C LEU A 17 -18.12 -9.66 4.72
N ILE A 18 -17.91 -8.58 3.94
CA ILE A 18 -17.51 -8.69 2.53
C ILE A 18 -16.17 -9.42 2.40
N LEU A 19 -15.16 -9.09 3.21
CA LEU A 19 -13.86 -9.77 3.19
C LEU A 19 -13.97 -11.27 3.52
N ILE A 20 -14.74 -11.63 4.53
CA ILE A 20 -15.01 -13.02 4.90
C ILE A 20 -15.71 -13.75 3.74
N THR A 21 -16.70 -13.11 3.12
CA THR A 21 -17.42 -13.67 1.97
C THR A 21 -16.48 -13.91 0.78
N ILE A 22 -15.59 -12.97 0.49
CA ILE A 22 -14.52 -13.14 -0.52
C ILE A 22 -13.65 -14.34 -0.16
N GLY A 23 -13.23 -14.46 1.10
CA GLY A 23 -12.42 -15.60 1.56
C GLY A 23 -13.12 -16.95 1.38
N LEU A 24 -14.38 -17.04 1.77
CA LEU A 24 -15.20 -18.24 1.60
C LEU A 24 -15.47 -18.58 0.13
N TRP A 25 -15.66 -17.57 -0.71
CA TRP A 25 -15.81 -17.79 -2.15
C TRP A 25 -14.50 -18.25 -2.78
N ALA A 26 -13.38 -17.63 -2.41
CA ALA A 26 -12.05 -17.96 -2.90
C ALA A 26 -11.63 -19.38 -2.49
N SER A 27 -12.01 -19.83 -1.28
CA SER A 27 -11.72 -21.19 -0.81
C SER A 27 -12.29 -22.26 -1.72
N LYS A 28 -13.46 -22.02 -2.33
CA LYS A 28 -14.08 -22.94 -3.30
C LYS A 28 -13.29 -23.06 -4.61
N LYS A 29 -12.48 -22.04 -4.93
CA LYS A 29 -11.62 -22.01 -6.12
C LYS A 29 -10.22 -22.56 -5.88
N THR A 30 -9.79 -22.59 -4.62
CA THR A 30 -8.46 -23.05 -4.21
C THR A 30 -8.45 -24.56 -4.05
N LYS A 31 -8.05 -25.28 -5.10
CA LYS A 31 -8.06 -26.76 -5.15
C LYS A 31 -6.67 -27.39 -5.22
N SER A 32 -5.64 -26.59 -5.47
CA SER A 32 -4.25 -27.03 -5.62
C SER A 32 -3.29 -26.09 -4.90
N PHE A 33 -2.05 -26.53 -4.70
CA PHE A 33 -0.99 -25.66 -4.20
C PHE A 33 -0.76 -24.44 -5.11
N THR A 34 -0.87 -24.61 -6.42
CA THR A 34 -0.74 -23.51 -7.38
C THR A 34 -1.89 -22.50 -7.21
N ASP A 35 -3.12 -22.96 -6.97
CA ASP A 35 -4.23 -22.04 -6.67
C ASP A 35 -3.99 -21.30 -5.36
N TYR A 36 -3.49 -22.00 -4.33
CA TYR A 36 -3.27 -21.44 -3.00
C TYR A 36 -2.17 -20.38 -2.98
N PHE A 37 -1.03 -20.62 -3.63
CA PHE A 37 0.14 -19.73 -3.56
C PHE A 37 0.16 -18.63 -4.62
N ILE A 38 -0.43 -18.85 -5.80
CA ILE A 38 -0.37 -17.92 -6.94
C ILE A 38 -1.68 -17.87 -7.74
N ALA A 39 -2.82 -18.16 -7.11
CA ALA A 39 -4.15 -18.11 -7.74
C ALA A 39 -4.25 -18.89 -9.07
N GLY A 40 -3.53 -20.02 -9.19
CA GLY A 40 -3.49 -20.83 -10.39
C GLY A 40 -2.92 -20.11 -11.61
N ARG A 41 -2.17 -19.02 -11.43
CA ARG A 41 -1.67 -18.13 -12.50
C ARG A 41 -2.80 -17.57 -13.40
N LYS A 42 -3.92 -17.17 -12.79
CA LYS A 42 -5.13 -16.72 -13.50
C LYS A 42 -5.53 -15.30 -13.14
N LEU A 43 -4.62 -14.50 -12.57
CA LEU A 43 -4.93 -13.12 -12.28
C LEU A 43 -5.05 -12.30 -13.56
N GLY A 44 -6.22 -11.68 -13.74
CA GLY A 44 -6.44 -10.69 -14.77
C GLY A 44 -5.77 -9.35 -14.46
N PRO A 45 -5.69 -8.42 -15.42
CA PRO A 45 -4.89 -7.20 -15.30
C PRO A 45 -5.37 -6.26 -14.18
N TRP A 46 -6.67 -6.13 -13.97
CA TRP A 46 -7.23 -5.27 -12.92
C TRP A 46 -6.89 -5.78 -11.52
N VAL A 47 -7.13 -7.08 -11.27
CA VAL A 47 -6.84 -7.68 -9.97
C VAL A 47 -5.34 -7.65 -9.70
N ALA A 48 -4.52 -7.99 -10.68
CA ALA A 48 -3.07 -7.98 -10.54
C ALA A 48 -2.53 -6.57 -10.24
N ALA A 49 -2.97 -5.56 -11.00
CA ALA A 49 -2.56 -4.18 -10.83
C ALA A 49 -2.98 -3.62 -9.48
N LEU A 50 -4.27 -3.68 -9.15
CA LEU A 50 -4.80 -3.10 -7.92
C LEU A 50 -4.28 -3.83 -6.67
N SER A 51 -4.23 -5.17 -6.71
CA SER A 51 -3.69 -5.95 -5.59
C SER A 51 -2.20 -5.67 -5.37
N ALA A 52 -1.37 -5.66 -6.44
CA ALA A 52 0.04 -5.33 -6.31
C ALA A 52 0.25 -3.89 -5.80
N SER A 53 -0.53 -2.94 -6.32
CA SER A 53 -0.46 -1.52 -5.95
C SER A 53 -0.87 -1.29 -4.49
N ALA A 54 -2.02 -1.83 -4.07
CA ALA A 54 -2.50 -1.72 -2.69
C ALA A 54 -1.53 -2.36 -1.69
N SER A 55 -0.99 -3.54 -2.03
CA SER A 55 0.00 -4.22 -1.19
C SER A 55 1.33 -3.49 -1.10
N SER A 56 1.83 -2.90 -2.19
CA SER A 56 3.07 -2.13 -2.16
C SER A 56 2.93 -0.83 -1.36
N SER A 57 1.72 -0.31 -1.30
CA SER A 57 1.43 0.99 -0.69
C SER A 57 1.16 0.90 0.82
N SER A 58 0.45 -0.14 1.28
CA SER A 58 0.16 -0.40 2.70
C SER A 58 -0.43 0.80 3.48
N ALA A 59 -0.51 0.71 4.81
CA ALA A 59 -0.85 1.82 5.68
C ALA A 59 0.14 3.00 5.56
N TRP A 60 1.41 2.73 5.20
CA TRP A 60 2.42 3.77 5.01
C TRP A 60 1.99 4.82 3.96
N THR A 61 1.38 4.41 2.86
CA THR A 61 0.98 5.37 1.82
C THR A 61 -0.14 6.30 2.27
N LEU A 62 -1.11 5.78 3.00
CA LEU A 62 -2.22 6.60 3.46
C LEU A 62 -1.84 7.48 4.67
N LEU A 63 -1.25 6.88 5.70
CA LEU A 63 -0.92 7.55 6.95
C LEU A 63 0.46 8.22 6.88
N GLY A 64 1.47 7.50 6.39
CA GLY A 64 2.85 7.98 6.36
C GLY A 64 3.08 9.06 5.30
N VAL A 65 2.54 8.93 4.08
CA VAL A 65 2.74 9.95 3.03
C VAL A 65 1.99 11.24 3.35
N SER A 66 0.73 11.15 3.79
CA SER A 66 -0.01 12.34 4.22
C SER A 66 0.62 12.97 5.47
N GLY A 67 1.08 12.16 6.41
CA GLY A 67 1.82 12.62 7.58
C GLY A 67 3.16 13.26 7.25
N ALA A 68 3.91 12.70 6.32
CA ALA A 68 5.16 13.30 5.84
C ALA A 68 4.90 14.63 5.12
N ALA A 69 3.85 14.73 4.31
CA ALA A 69 3.48 15.98 3.65
C ALA A 69 3.03 17.05 4.64
N TYR A 70 2.31 16.66 5.69
CA TYR A 70 1.97 17.54 6.81
C TYR A 70 3.23 18.05 7.52
N LEU A 71 4.18 17.18 7.83
CA LEU A 71 5.38 17.53 8.62
C LEU A 71 6.43 18.26 7.76
N TRP A 72 6.69 17.79 6.55
CA TRP A 72 7.77 18.27 5.69
C TRP A 72 7.36 19.46 4.81
N GLY A 73 6.06 19.61 4.53
CA GLY A 73 5.58 20.63 3.59
C GLY A 73 6.01 20.33 2.16
N LEU A 74 6.51 21.33 1.44
CA LEU A 74 6.84 21.23 0.02
C LEU A 74 7.88 20.15 -0.33
N PRO A 75 8.96 19.90 0.47
CA PRO A 75 9.90 18.81 0.20
C PRO A 75 9.28 17.42 0.10
N ALA A 76 8.09 17.18 0.66
CA ALA A 76 7.38 15.91 0.54
C ALA A 76 6.99 15.55 -0.90
N ILE A 77 6.99 16.51 -1.81
CA ILE A 77 6.71 16.27 -3.25
C ILE A 77 7.62 15.19 -3.85
N TRP A 78 8.85 15.06 -3.35
CA TRP A 78 9.81 14.07 -3.84
C TRP A 78 9.43 12.61 -3.56
N ILE A 79 8.47 12.38 -2.64
CA ILE A 79 7.89 11.04 -2.43
C ILE A 79 7.19 10.55 -3.70
N PHE A 80 6.52 11.42 -4.44
CA PHE A 80 5.80 11.06 -5.66
C PHE A 80 6.72 10.51 -6.76
N PRO A 81 7.74 11.24 -7.27
CA PRO A 81 8.65 10.68 -8.26
C PRO A 81 9.44 9.47 -7.74
N ALA A 82 9.75 9.42 -6.44
CA ALA A 82 10.41 8.27 -5.83
C ALA A 82 9.56 7.00 -5.95
N THR A 83 8.31 7.05 -5.51
CA THR A 83 7.40 5.90 -5.56
C THR A 83 7.01 5.54 -6.99
N LEU A 84 6.75 6.55 -7.84
CA LEU A 84 6.44 6.32 -9.25
C LEU A 84 7.58 5.63 -9.99
N SER A 85 8.84 5.97 -9.69
CA SER A 85 10.00 5.27 -10.24
C SER A 85 10.04 3.80 -9.85
N GLY A 86 9.65 3.46 -8.61
CA GLY A 86 9.54 2.09 -8.14
C GLY A 86 8.45 1.29 -8.87
N PHE A 87 7.27 1.90 -9.05
CA PHE A 87 6.21 1.32 -9.88
C PHE A 87 6.71 1.09 -11.31
N PHE A 88 7.40 2.08 -11.90
CA PHE A 88 7.94 1.98 -13.24
C PHE A 88 8.94 0.81 -13.35
N ILE A 89 9.93 0.73 -12.45
CA ILE A 89 10.89 -0.37 -12.42
C ILE A 89 10.19 -1.73 -12.33
N ASN A 90 9.25 -1.86 -11.40
CA ASN A 90 8.52 -3.11 -11.19
C ASN A 90 7.72 -3.54 -12.43
N TRP A 91 6.89 -2.65 -12.97
CA TRP A 91 5.96 -3.02 -14.03
C TRP A 91 6.57 -3.08 -15.42
N PHE A 92 7.66 -2.33 -15.68
CA PHE A 92 8.29 -2.31 -17.00
C PHE A 92 9.47 -3.30 -17.12
N PHE A 93 10.19 -3.53 -16.03
CA PHE A 93 11.41 -4.35 -16.09
C PHE A 93 11.27 -5.67 -15.34
N ILE A 94 10.73 -5.66 -14.12
CA ILE A 94 10.67 -6.86 -13.26
C ILE A 94 9.49 -7.76 -13.65
N ALA A 95 8.28 -7.22 -13.72
CA ALA A 95 7.07 -8.02 -13.91
C ALA A 95 7.09 -8.87 -15.19
N PRO A 96 7.46 -8.35 -16.38
CA PRO A 96 7.46 -9.16 -17.59
C PRO A 96 8.44 -10.33 -17.53
N ARG A 97 9.66 -10.08 -17.01
CA ARG A 97 10.71 -11.10 -16.92
C ARG A 97 10.40 -12.14 -15.85
N LEU A 98 9.94 -11.68 -14.68
CA LEU A 98 9.59 -12.58 -13.59
C LEU A 98 8.40 -13.47 -13.95
N ASN A 99 7.36 -12.92 -14.62
CA ASN A 99 6.24 -13.69 -15.11
C ASN A 99 6.70 -14.79 -16.08
N GLU A 100 7.42 -14.44 -17.12
CA GLU A 100 7.91 -15.37 -18.16
C GLU A 100 8.79 -16.48 -17.56
N LEU A 101 9.77 -16.10 -16.75
CA LEU A 101 10.71 -17.08 -16.15
C LEU A 101 10.00 -17.96 -15.10
N SER A 102 9.12 -17.40 -14.27
CA SER A 102 8.42 -18.21 -13.27
C SER A 102 7.41 -19.18 -13.89
N HIS A 103 6.81 -18.82 -15.02
CA HIS A 103 5.93 -19.71 -15.79
C HIS A 103 6.73 -20.84 -16.44
N SER A 104 7.85 -20.54 -17.11
CA SER A 104 8.68 -21.54 -17.78
C SER A 104 9.36 -22.51 -16.80
N ARG A 105 9.68 -22.05 -15.60
CA ARG A 105 10.35 -22.85 -14.56
C ARG A 105 9.37 -23.42 -13.52
N HIS A 106 8.07 -23.19 -13.65
CA HIS A 106 7.00 -23.67 -12.76
C HIS A 106 7.19 -23.34 -11.28
N THR A 107 7.88 -22.23 -10.95
CA THR A 107 8.12 -21.82 -9.57
C THR A 107 6.87 -21.20 -8.93
N LEU A 108 6.55 -21.57 -7.68
CA LEU A 108 5.37 -21.10 -6.97
C LEU A 108 5.66 -19.96 -6.00
N THR A 109 6.89 -19.82 -5.55
CA THR A 109 7.30 -18.83 -4.56
C THR A 109 8.52 -18.05 -5.03
N LEU A 110 8.69 -16.83 -4.51
CA LEU A 110 9.86 -16.01 -4.80
C LEU A 110 11.15 -16.68 -4.30
N SER A 111 11.14 -17.32 -3.13
CA SER A 111 12.31 -18.03 -2.61
C SER A 111 12.74 -19.19 -3.52
N GLU A 112 11.77 -19.91 -4.08
CA GLU A 112 12.04 -20.95 -5.06
C GLU A 112 12.64 -20.36 -6.34
N PHE A 113 12.05 -19.27 -6.84
CA PHE A 113 12.56 -18.56 -8.02
C PHE A 113 13.99 -18.05 -7.83
N LEU A 114 14.29 -17.43 -6.68
CA LEU A 114 15.64 -16.92 -6.37
C LEU A 114 16.69 -18.02 -6.21
N SER A 115 16.27 -19.24 -5.94
CA SER A 115 17.15 -20.40 -5.81
C SER A 115 17.44 -21.10 -7.14
N LEU A 116 16.83 -20.67 -8.25
CA LEU A 116 17.04 -21.33 -9.55
C LEU A 116 18.49 -21.22 -10.04
N SER A 117 18.96 -22.32 -10.57
CA SER A 117 20.25 -22.45 -11.25
C SER A 117 20.07 -23.21 -12.57
N ASN A 118 21.11 -23.23 -13.40
CA ASN A 118 21.08 -24.00 -14.65
C ASN A 118 20.91 -25.51 -14.41
N ASN A 119 21.37 -26.02 -13.28
CA ASN A 119 21.33 -27.43 -12.91
C ASN A 119 20.19 -27.77 -11.91
N GLY A 120 19.20 -26.91 -11.74
CA GLY A 120 18.09 -27.09 -10.81
C GLY A 120 17.99 -26.00 -9.77
N SER A 121 17.62 -26.32 -8.52
CA SER A 121 17.48 -25.37 -7.42
C SER A 121 18.57 -25.56 -6.39
N ILE A 122 19.18 -24.48 -5.95
CA ILE A 122 20.20 -24.46 -4.88
C ILE A 122 19.49 -24.34 -3.54
N LYS A 123 19.50 -25.41 -2.74
CA LYS A 123 18.78 -25.52 -1.47
C LYS A 123 19.19 -24.44 -0.47
N GLU A 124 20.47 -24.12 -0.39
CA GLU A 124 21.04 -23.13 0.52
C GLU A 124 20.52 -21.73 0.20
N LEU A 125 20.43 -21.36 -1.08
CA LEU A 125 19.86 -20.08 -1.51
C LEU A 125 18.36 -20.00 -1.19
N ARG A 126 17.62 -21.11 -1.34
CA ARG A 126 16.19 -21.15 -0.99
C ARG A 126 15.98 -20.97 0.50
N ILE A 127 16.77 -21.62 1.33
CA ILE A 127 16.71 -21.48 2.78
C ILE A 127 17.08 -20.04 3.20
N LEU A 128 18.19 -19.52 2.69
CA LEU A 128 18.65 -18.17 2.99
C LEU A 128 17.64 -17.11 2.60
N SER A 129 17.11 -17.16 1.36
CA SER A 129 16.11 -16.22 0.88
C SER A 129 14.80 -16.31 1.70
N SER A 130 14.35 -17.51 2.05
CA SER A 130 13.19 -17.71 2.90
C SER A 130 13.40 -17.11 4.29
N PHE A 131 14.57 -17.33 4.89
CA PHE A 131 14.90 -16.77 6.19
C PHE A 131 14.89 -15.23 6.18
N ILE A 132 15.55 -14.62 5.18
CA ILE A 132 15.57 -13.15 5.04
C ILE A 132 14.14 -12.60 4.85
N ILE A 133 13.33 -13.23 3.99
CA ILE A 133 11.97 -12.81 3.75
C ILE A 133 11.15 -12.89 5.05
N ILE A 134 11.19 -14.01 5.77
CA ILE A 134 10.44 -14.19 7.03
C ILE A 134 10.91 -13.15 8.06
N PHE A 135 12.21 -12.97 8.21
CA PHE A 135 12.78 -11.99 9.14
C PHE A 135 12.27 -10.57 8.86
N CYS A 136 12.35 -10.11 7.61
CA CYS A 136 11.84 -8.79 7.24
C CYS A 136 10.31 -8.67 7.42
N PHE A 137 9.56 -9.73 7.10
CA PHE A 137 8.10 -9.71 7.23
C PHE A 137 7.60 -9.68 8.66
N ILE A 138 8.33 -10.21 9.62
CA ILE A 138 7.95 -10.08 11.04
C ILE A 138 7.84 -8.61 11.43
N PHE A 139 8.84 -7.78 11.09
CA PHE A 139 8.80 -6.34 11.37
C PHE A 139 7.76 -5.61 10.54
N TYR A 140 7.65 -5.94 9.25
CA TYR A 140 6.66 -5.33 8.37
C TYR A 140 5.23 -5.58 8.86
N ILE A 141 4.88 -6.83 9.19
CA ILE A 141 3.55 -7.19 9.68
C ILE A 141 3.29 -6.54 11.05
N ALA A 142 4.29 -6.51 11.94
CA ALA A 142 4.16 -5.85 13.23
C ALA A 142 3.82 -4.36 13.07
N SER A 143 4.48 -3.64 12.15
CA SER A 143 4.18 -2.24 11.88
C SER A 143 2.77 -2.02 11.32
N GLN A 144 2.27 -2.93 10.46
CA GLN A 144 0.91 -2.85 9.93
C GLN A 144 -0.15 -3.09 11.02
N PHE A 145 0.09 -4.03 11.93
CA PHE A 145 -0.80 -4.27 13.08
C PHE A 145 -0.76 -3.11 14.06
N ASP A 146 0.40 -2.51 14.27
CA ASP A 146 0.54 -1.33 15.11
C ASP A 146 -0.28 -0.15 14.56
N ALA A 147 -0.15 0.16 13.28
CA ALA A 147 -0.93 1.21 12.61
C ALA A 147 -2.44 0.93 12.66
N ALA A 148 -2.85 -0.31 12.44
CA ALA A 148 -4.25 -0.72 12.57
C ALA A 148 -4.75 -0.54 14.01
N GLY A 149 -3.97 -0.98 15.00
CA GLY A 149 -4.29 -0.82 16.42
C GLY A 149 -4.49 0.63 16.82
N GLN A 150 -3.58 1.52 16.41
CA GLN A 150 -3.69 2.97 16.65
C GLN A 150 -4.95 3.58 16.00
N SER A 151 -5.25 3.17 14.77
CA SER A 151 -6.45 3.65 14.07
C SER A 151 -7.74 3.23 14.77
N PHE A 152 -7.82 2.01 15.30
CA PHE A 152 -8.98 1.54 16.05
C PHE A 152 -9.09 2.20 17.42
N GLU A 153 -7.97 2.42 18.11
CA GLU A 153 -7.92 3.12 19.39
C GLU A 153 -8.41 4.56 19.23
N SER A 154 -7.90 5.29 18.24
CA SER A 154 -8.31 6.68 17.99
C SER A 154 -9.75 6.82 17.52
N THR A 155 -10.29 5.85 16.79
CA THR A 155 -11.66 5.91 16.22
C THR A 155 -12.72 5.42 17.19
N PHE A 156 -12.44 4.33 17.92
CA PHE A 156 -13.45 3.63 18.73
C PHE A 156 -13.17 3.63 20.23
N GLY A 157 -12.01 4.12 20.68
CA GLY A 157 -11.57 4.05 22.07
C GLY A 157 -11.30 2.61 22.56
N LEU A 158 -11.10 1.66 21.63
CA LEU A 158 -10.78 0.27 21.95
C LEU A 158 -9.30 0.14 22.33
N SER A 159 -8.97 -0.80 23.23
CA SER A 159 -7.55 -1.02 23.51
C SER A 159 -6.81 -1.50 22.26
N LYS A 160 -5.62 -0.97 22.03
CA LYS A 160 -4.75 -1.28 20.90
C LYS A 160 -4.52 -2.79 20.77
N THR A 161 -4.23 -3.49 21.89
CA THR A 161 -3.97 -4.93 21.91
C THR A 161 -5.19 -5.73 21.46
N PHE A 162 -6.38 -5.38 21.95
CA PHE A 162 -7.63 -6.05 21.53
C PHE A 162 -7.86 -5.86 20.02
N SER A 163 -7.68 -4.65 19.52
CA SER A 163 -7.85 -4.30 18.11
C SER A 163 -6.90 -5.08 17.20
N ILE A 164 -5.64 -5.22 17.61
CA ILE A 164 -4.63 -6.01 16.89
C ILE A 164 -5.04 -7.49 16.84
N ILE A 165 -5.35 -8.09 17.98
CA ILE A 165 -5.68 -9.53 18.05
C ILE A 165 -6.93 -9.83 17.24
N PHE A 166 -7.98 -9.03 17.40
CA PHE A 166 -9.24 -9.22 16.68
C PHE A 166 -9.10 -9.03 15.19
N GLY A 167 -8.40 -7.95 14.78
CA GLY A 167 -8.12 -7.65 13.36
C GLY A 167 -7.26 -8.72 12.72
N ALA A 168 -6.18 -9.15 13.38
CA ALA A 168 -5.30 -10.21 12.93
C ALA A 168 -6.07 -11.55 12.77
N GLY A 169 -6.93 -11.90 13.74
CA GLY A 169 -7.75 -13.09 13.68
C GLY A 169 -8.63 -13.15 12.44
N ILE A 170 -9.30 -12.04 12.09
CA ILE A 170 -10.13 -11.97 10.87
C ILE A 170 -9.27 -12.12 9.61
N ILE A 171 -8.12 -11.45 9.55
CA ILE A 171 -7.22 -11.51 8.39
C ILE A 171 -6.69 -12.94 8.20
N LEU A 172 -6.21 -13.56 9.28
CA LEU A 172 -5.73 -14.94 9.24
C LEU A 172 -6.82 -15.91 8.78
N PHE A 173 -8.04 -15.75 9.30
CA PHE A 173 -9.16 -16.62 8.96
C PHE A 173 -9.44 -16.64 7.45
N TYR A 174 -9.69 -15.49 6.83
CA TYR A 174 -10.02 -15.49 5.40
C TYR A 174 -8.82 -15.78 4.49
N THR A 175 -7.60 -15.42 4.92
CA THR A 175 -6.38 -15.70 4.16
C THR A 175 -6.05 -17.19 4.16
N LEU A 176 -6.13 -17.87 5.31
CA LEU A 176 -5.88 -19.31 5.40
C LEU A 176 -6.91 -20.12 4.61
N LEU A 177 -8.17 -19.69 4.59
CA LEU A 177 -9.22 -20.37 3.85
C LEU A 177 -9.10 -20.17 2.32
N GLY A 178 -8.87 -18.97 1.88
CA GLY A 178 -8.96 -18.61 0.45
C GLY A 178 -7.62 -18.43 -0.26
N GLY A 179 -6.49 -18.48 0.47
CA GLY A 179 -5.15 -18.35 -0.07
C GLY A 179 -4.95 -17.07 -0.87
N PHE A 180 -4.13 -17.15 -1.92
CA PHE A 180 -3.75 -15.99 -2.73
C PHE A 180 -4.92 -15.36 -3.50
N TRP A 181 -5.96 -16.14 -3.86
CA TRP A 181 -7.19 -15.62 -4.44
C TRP A 181 -7.90 -14.66 -3.50
N ALA A 182 -8.09 -15.07 -2.24
CA ALA A 182 -8.75 -14.23 -1.24
C ALA A 182 -7.98 -12.93 -1.02
N VAL A 183 -6.67 -13.03 -0.84
CA VAL A 183 -5.79 -11.86 -0.64
C VAL A 183 -5.86 -10.92 -1.84
N SER A 184 -5.72 -11.44 -3.08
CA SER A 184 -5.72 -10.60 -4.28
C SER A 184 -7.03 -9.86 -4.50
N LEU A 185 -8.17 -10.47 -4.19
CA LEU A 185 -9.48 -9.82 -4.32
C LEU A 185 -9.75 -8.83 -3.20
N SER A 186 -9.38 -9.16 -1.96
CA SER A 186 -9.50 -8.20 -0.85
C SER A 186 -8.63 -6.97 -1.06
N ASP A 187 -7.39 -7.15 -1.53
CA ASP A 187 -6.51 -6.04 -1.88
C ASP A 187 -7.05 -5.20 -3.04
N THR A 188 -7.70 -5.83 -4.03
CA THR A 188 -8.34 -5.10 -5.12
C THR A 188 -9.43 -4.17 -4.60
N LEU A 189 -10.29 -4.67 -3.70
CA LEU A 189 -11.32 -3.85 -3.05
C LEU A 189 -10.68 -2.71 -2.24
N GLN A 190 -9.63 -3.01 -1.47
CA GLN A 190 -8.88 -2.01 -0.71
C GLN A 190 -8.21 -0.97 -1.62
N GLY A 191 -7.60 -1.41 -2.72
CA GLY A 191 -6.97 -0.52 -3.70
C GLY A 191 -7.95 0.46 -4.35
N VAL A 192 -9.19 0.02 -4.62
CA VAL A 192 -10.26 0.90 -5.09
C VAL A 192 -10.66 1.91 -4.00
N THR A 193 -10.84 1.44 -2.76
CA THR A 193 -11.19 2.31 -1.62
C THR A 193 -10.09 3.35 -1.37
N MET A 194 -8.82 2.95 -1.42
CA MET A 194 -7.69 3.87 -1.31
C MET A 194 -7.72 4.95 -2.41
N ALA A 195 -7.98 4.56 -3.67
CA ALA A 195 -8.05 5.51 -4.78
C ALA A 195 -9.21 6.50 -4.61
N LEU A 196 -10.37 6.03 -4.18
CA LEU A 196 -11.51 6.91 -3.90
C LEU A 196 -11.18 7.89 -2.77
N SER A 197 -10.57 7.43 -1.68
CA SER A 197 -10.15 8.29 -0.56
C SER A 197 -9.12 9.34 -1.01
N ALA A 198 -8.17 8.94 -1.87
CA ALA A 198 -7.13 9.83 -2.39
C ALA A 198 -7.65 10.86 -3.41
N ILE A 199 -8.86 10.70 -3.92
CA ILE A 199 -9.55 11.70 -4.75
C ILE A 199 -10.47 12.55 -3.88
N ILE A 200 -11.35 11.90 -3.12
CA ILE A 200 -12.44 12.59 -2.40
C ILE A 200 -11.89 13.52 -1.32
N LEU A 201 -11.01 13.01 -0.45
CA LEU A 201 -10.51 13.81 0.68
C LEU A 201 -9.74 15.05 0.26
N PRO A 202 -8.76 15.00 -0.68
CA PRO A 202 -8.09 16.19 -1.13
C PRO A 202 -9.01 17.19 -1.84
N VAL A 203 -10.00 16.72 -2.62
CA VAL A 203 -10.96 17.60 -3.28
C VAL A 203 -11.82 18.34 -2.26
N VAL A 204 -12.32 17.64 -1.24
CA VAL A 204 -13.08 18.27 -0.15
C VAL A 204 -12.18 19.22 0.65
N ALA A 205 -10.94 18.83 0.93
CA ALA A 205 -9.97 19.68 1.62
C ALA A 205 -9.70 20.98 0.85
N LEU A 206 -9.48 20.90 -0.46
CA LEU A 206 -9.28 22.08 -1.32
C LEU A 206 -10.47 23.03 -1.30
N ASN A 207 -11.68 22.49 -1.27
CA ASN A 207 -12.90 23.32 -1.23
C ASN A 207 -13.10 24.00 0.14
N GLN A 208 -12.70 23.37 1.23
CA GLN A 208 -12.89 23.91 2.58
C GLN A 208 -11.74 24.79 3.06
N VAL A 209 -10.50 24.35 2.81
CA VAL A 209 -9.28 25.06 3.25
C VAL A 209 -8.95 26.22 2.29
N GLY A 210 -9.16 25.99 1.00
CA GLY A 210 -8.76 26.92 -0.06
C GLY A 210 -7.33 26.69 -0.54
N PHE A 211 -7.15 26.76 -1.85
CA PHE A 211 -5.85 26.52 -2.48
C PHE A 211 -4.81 27.58 -2.09
N ASP A 212 -5.26 28.84 -1.95
CA ASP A 212 -4.38 29.98 -1.63
C ASP A 212 -3.73 29.84 -0.27
N LEU A 213 -4.45 29.35 0.74
CA LEU A 213 -3.90 29.10 2.08
C LEU A 213 -2.84 27.98 2.05
N ILE A 214 -3.11 26.90 1.31
CA ILE A 214 -2.14 25.81 1.17
C ILE A 214 -0.85 26.32 0.51
N ILE A 215 -0.97 27.09 -0.59
CA ILE A 215 0.19 27.64 -1.28
C ILE A 215 0.92 28.66 -0.41
N ALA A 216 0.22 29.47 0.38
CA ALA A 216 0.85 30.42 1.29
C ALA A 216 1.71 29.71 2.36
N ASP A 217 1.23 28.59 2.90
CA ASP A 217 1.95 27.81 3.90
C ASP A 217 3.22 27.12 3.35
N ILE A 218 3.12 26.48 2.18
CA ILE A 218 4.24 25.73 1.59
C ILE A 218 5.12 26.57 0.67
N GLY A 219 4.62 27.71 0.16
CA GLY A 219 5.25 28.50 -0.90
C GLY A 219 6.57 29.18 -0.50
N ALA A 220 6.79 29.39 0.79
CA ALA A 220 8.06 29.91 1.32
C ALA A 220 9.18 28.86 1.34
N GLN A 221 8.85 27.59 1.15
CA GLN A 221 9.81 26.48 1.14
C GLN A 221 10.41 26.25 -0.23
N SER A 222 11.58 25.61 -0.29
CA SER A 222 12.27 25.27 -1.53
C SER A 222 12.09 23.79 -1.86
N PHE A 223 11.84 23.47 -3.13
CA PHE A 223 11.86 22.11 -3.63
C PHE A 223 13.19 21.37 -3.38
N PHE A 224 14.29 22.10 -3.32
CA PHE A 224 15.65 21.57 -3.18
C PHE A 224 16.21 21.75 -1.76
N SER A 225 15.33 21.72 -0.77
CA SER A 225 15.72 21.78 0.64
C SER A 225 15.33 20.49 1.38
N THR A 226 15.95 20.30 2.55
CA THR A 226 15.44 19.36 3.54
C THR A 226 14.11 19.87 4.13
N PRO A 227 13.35 19.04 4.86
CA PRO A 227 12.18 19.50 5.61
C PRO A 227 12.46 20.66 6.59
N THR A 228 13.70 20.77 7.07
CA THR A 228 14.15 21.84 7.96
C THR A 228 14.67 23.08 7.22
N GLY A 229 14.52 23.12 5.88
CA GLY A 229 14.89 24.29 5.05
C GLY A 229 16.36 24.35 4.64
N VAL A 230 17.20 23.38 4.98
CA VAL A 230 18.62 23.35 4.60
C VAL A 230 18.75 23.01 3.11
N LYS A 231 19.47 23.86 2.35
CA LYS A 231 19.70 23.74 0.91
C LYS A 231 21.08 23.11 0.60
N GLY A 232 21.45 23.06 -0.67
CA GLY A 232 22.73 22.56 -1.14
C GLY A 232 22.88 21.05 -1.00
N PHE A 233 24.03 20.57 -0.58
CA PHE A 233 24.31 19.11 -0.49
C PHE A 233 23.33 18.36 0.41
N ALA A 234 22.88 18.97 1.50
CA ALA A 234 21.90 18.34 2.40
C ALA A 234 20.53 18.18 1.71
N GLY A 235 20.07 19.17 0.94
CA GLY A 235 18.85 19.07 0.16
C GLY A 235 18.94 17.99 -0.93
N ILE A 236 20.07 17.94 -1.65
CA ILE A 236 20.32 16.86 -2.64
C ILE A 236 20.36 15.51 -1.96
N GLY A 237 21.03 15.37 -0.82
CA GLY A 237 21.08 14.14 -0.03
C GLY A 237 19.70 13.68 0.42
N PHE A 238 18.84 14.58 0.85
CA PHE A 238 17.45 14.30 1.19
C PHE A 238 16.67 13.75 -0.03
N ILE A 239 16.78 14.40 -1.18
CA ILE A 239 16.11 13.98 -2.42
C ILE A 239 16.57 12.59 -2.83
N LEU A 240 17.90 12.35 -2.88
CA LEU A 240 18.46 11.06 -3.26
C LEU A 240 18.07 9.95 -2.25
N GLY A 241 18.05 10.27 -0.95
CA GLY A 241 17.56 9.37 0.08
C GLY A 241 16.09 9.01 -0.11
N THR A 242 15.24 10.01 -0.42
CA THR A 242 13.83 9.80 -0.72
C THR A 242 13.64 8.94 -1.99
N MET A 243 14.44 9.17 -3.05
CA MET A 243 14.42 8.35 -4.26
C MET A 243 14.78 6.87 -3.99
N GLY A 244 15.52 6.59 -2.90
CA GLY A 244 15.79 5.22 -2.44
C GLY A 244 14.53 4.40 -2.15
N ILE A 245 13.40 5.03 -1.83
CA ILE A 245 12.10 4.36 -1.66
C ILE A 245 11.74 3.58 -2.93
N GLY A 246 11.85 4.20 -4.10
CA GLY A 246 11.55 3.56 -5.38
C GLY A 246 12.47 2.38 -5.71
N ILE A 247 13.75 2.49 -5.37
CA ILE A 247 14.72 1.41 -5.59
C ILE A 247 14.39 0.16 -4.74
N GLY A 248 13.74 0.34 -3.58
CA GLY A 248 13.32 -0.74 -2.71
C GLY A 248 12.12 -1.55 -3.22
N TYR A 249 11.33 -1.03 -4.15
CA TYR A 249 10.10 -1.68 -4.62
C TYR A 249 10.31 -3.09 -5.22
N PRO A 250 11.33 -3.35 -6.05
CA PRO A 250 11.62 -4.69 -6.55
C PRO A 250 11.96 -5.72 -5.46
N GLY A 251 12.40 -5.23 -4.31
CA GLY A 251 12.70 -6.05 -3.13
C GLY A 251 11.50 -6.43 -2.27
N GLN A 252 10.26 -6.15 -2.68
CA GLN A 252 9.04 -6.46 -1.93
C GLN A 252 8.45 -7.82 -2.35
N PRO A 253 8.66 -8.92 -1.61
CA PRO A 253 8.26 -10.27 -2.03
C PRO A 253 6.75 -10.39 -2.26
N HIS A 254 5.95 -9.75 -1.42
CA HIS A 254 4.48 -9.76 -1.51
C HIS A 254 3.96 -9.07 -2.77
N VAL A 255 4.68 -8.08 -3.31
CA VAL A 255 4.33 -7.39 -4.56
C VAL A 255 4.75 -8.22 -5.77
N VAL A 256 6.04 -8.61 -5.82
CA VAL A 256 6.59 -9.31 -6.99
C VAL A 256 5.98 -10.71 -7.18
N ASN A 257 5.51 -11.34 -6.12
CA ASN A 257 4.78 -12.60 -6.19
C ASN A 257 3.48 -12.50 -7.02
N ARG A 258 2.86 -11.31 -7.06
CA ARG A 258 1.68 -11.05 -7.87
C ARG A 258 1.99 -11.08 -9.36
N PHE A 259 3.18 -10.68 -9.77
CA PHE A 259 3.61 -10.76 -11.17
C PHE A 259 3.71 -12.21 -11.65
N MET A 260 4.14 -13.14 -10.75
CA MET A 260 4.17 -14.57 -11.04
C MET A 260 2.76 -15.17 -11.22
N ALA A 261 1.75 -14.55 -10.60
CA ALA A 261 0.37 -15.01 -10.61
C ALA A 261 -0.45 -14.47 -11.80
N VAL A 262 0.07 -13.51 -12.56
CA VAL A 262 -0.62 -12.96 -13.74
C VAL A 262 -0.66 -14.01 -14.85
N GLU A 263 -1.80 -14.08 -15.53
CA GLU A 263 -2.12 -15.10 -16.54
C GLU A 263 -1.15 -15.13 -17.73
N SER A 264 -0.73 -13.95 -18.21
CA SER A 264 0.16 -13.86 -19.36
C SER A 264 0.93 -12.53 -19.39
N LYS A 265 1.94 -12.46 -20.26
CA LYS A 265 2.74 -11.25 -20.51
C LYS A 265 1.88 -10.09 -21.07
N GLU A 266 0.89 -10.39 -21.89
CA GLU A 266 -0.05 -9.40 -22.44
C GLU A 266 -0.90 -8.78 -21.31
N LYS A 267 -1.31 -9.59 -20.33
CA LYS A 267 -2.04 -9.10 -19.16
C LYS A 267 -1.16 -8.21 -18.25
N ILE A 268 0.14 -8.46 -18.19
CA ILE A 268 1.09 -7.56 -17.52
C ILE A 268 1.16 -6.20 -18.23
N PHE A 269 1.17 -6.17 -19.55
CA PHE A 269 1.15 -4.90 -20.29
C PHE A 269 -0.12 -4.08 -20.04
N GLN A 270 -1.27 -4.72 -19.88
CA GLN A 270 -2.50 -4.05 -19.48
C GLN A 270 -2.45 -3.58 -18.00
N ALA A 271 -2.01 -4.44 -17.09
CA ALA A 271 -1.90 -4.16 -15.67
C ALA A 271 -0.96 -2.99 -15.35
N ARG A 272 0.12 -2.86 -16.10
CA ARG A 272 1.10 -1.76 -16.01
C ARG A 272 0.44 -0.39 -16.06
N ILE A 273 -0.45 -0.16 -17.04
CA ILE A 273 -1.12 1.13 -17.23
C ILE A 273 -2.02 1.41 -16.02
N ILE A 274 -2.79 0.43 -15.57
CA ILE A 274 -3.67 0.53 -14.41
C ILE A 274 -2.87 0.89 -13.16
N ALA A 275 -1.75 0.20 -12.92
CA ALA A 275 -0.92 0.43 -11.75
C ALA A 275 -0.27 1.83 -11.75
N ILE A 276 0.20 2.30 -12.90
CA ILE A 276 0.78 3.65 -13.01
C ILE A 276 -0.28 4.74 -12.80
N ILE A 277 -1.46 4.61 -13.40
CA ILE A 277 -2.58 5.53 -13.18
C ILE A 277 -2.96 5.55 -11.69
N TRP A 278 -3.06 4.38 -11.06
CA TRP A 278 -3.35 4.27 -9.65
C TRP A 278 -2.31 5.00 -8.78
N ALA A 279 -1.01 4.83 -9.06
CA ALA A 279 0.06 5.52 -8.34
C ALA A 279 -0.01 7.06 -8.52
N ILE A 280 -0.32 7.54 -9.73
CA ILE A 280 -0.50 8.97 -10.02
C ILE A 280 -1.69 9.56 -9.24
N ILE A 281 -2.72 8.78 -8.95
CA ILE A 281 -3.87 9.23 -8.15
C ILE A 281 -3.50 9.26 -6.66
N ILE A 282 -2.94 8.17 -6.15
CA ILE A 282 -2.75 7.98 -4.71
C ILE A 282 -1.72 8.94 -4.13
N TYR A 283 -0.51 8.96 -4.67
CA TYR A 283 0.58 9.70 -4.06
C TYR A 283 0.38 11.22 -4.07
N PRO A 284 0.02 11.85 -5.20
CA PRO A 284 -0.31 13.28 -5.19
C PRO A 284 -1.53 13.59 -4.31
N GLY A 285 -2.55 12.71 -4.30
CA GLY A 285 -3.72 12.89 -3.46
C GLY A 285 -3.36 12.93 -1.96
N MET A 286 -2.53 11.98 -1.50
CA MET A 286 -2.10 11.95 -0.10
C MET A 286 -1.16 13.10 0.26
N ILE A 287 -0.28 13.52 -0.65
CA ILE A 287 0.58 14.69 -0.45
C ILE A 287 -0.27 15.95 -0.32
N LEU A 288 -1.24 16.14 -1.21
CA LEU A 288 -2.14 17.29 -1.18
C LEU A 288 -2.98 17.33 0.09
N LEU A 289 -3.49 16.17 0.53
CA LEU A 289 -4.21 16.05 1.79
C LEU A 289 -3.33 16.44 3.00
N GLY A 290 -2.07 16.02 3.01
CA GLY A 290 -1.12 16.39 4.06
C GLY A 290 -0.81 17.89 4.08
N TRP A 291 -0.65 18.51 2.91
CA TRP A 291 -0.47 19.97 2.82
C TRP A 291 -1.70 20.74 3.27
N ALA A 292 -2.90 20.30 2.87
CA ALA A 292 -4.15 20.89 3.36
C ALA A 292 -4.29 20.75 4.88
N GLY A 293 -3.97 19.56 5.42
CA GLY A 293 -3.98 19.32 6.84
C GLY A 293 -3.03 20.23 7.62
N ARG A 294 -1.85 20.50 7.07
CA ARG A 294 -0.87 21.42 7.65
C ARG A 294 -1.40 22.85 7.81
N SER A 295 -2.18 23.32 6.83
CA SER A 295 -2.77 24.66 6.85
C SER A 295 -4.05 24.74 7.71
N PHE A 296 -4.64 23.59 8.10
CA PHE A 296 -5.98 23.54 8.69
C PHE A 296 -6.00 22.98 10.13
N ILE A 297 -5.06 22.08 10.46
CA ILE A 297 -5.01 21.43 11.78
C ILE A 297 -3.73 21.83 12.49
N GLU A 298 -3.89 22.53 13.62
CA GLU A 298 -2.79 22.83 14.52
C GLU A 298 -2.49 21.61 15.41
N SER A 299 -1.19 21.26 15.56
CA SER A 299 -0.71 20.28 16.54
C SER A 299 -1.32 18.86 16.43
N ALA A 300 -1.21 18.23 15.26
CA ALA A 300 -1.56 16.82 15.10
C ALA A 300 -0.32 15.90 15.20
N GLN A 301 -0.53 14.70 15.68
CA GLN A 301 0.42 13.61 15.38
C GLN A 301 0.36 13.37 13.87
N ASN A 302 1.48 13.51 13.19
CA ASN A 302 1.54 13.50 11.72
C ASN A 302 0.87 12.28 11.06
N GLU A 303 1.00 11.09 11.66
CA GLU A 303 0.38 9.86 11.13
C GLU A 303 -1.15 9.79 11.32
N GLN A 304 -1.73 10.70 12.11
CA GLN A 304 -3.18 10.78 12.30
C GLN A 304 -3.86 11.77 11.37
N ILE A 305 -3.09 12.50 10.55
CA ILE A 305 -3.63 13.60 9.74
C ILE A 305 -4.75 13.14 8.79
N LEU A 306 -4.62 11.97 8.16
CA LEU A 306 -5.66 11.40 7.31
C LEU A 306 -6.98 11.22 8.07
N ILE A 307 -6.92 10.66 9.29
CA ILE A 307 -8.11 10.36 10.12
C ILE A 307 -8.73 11.66 10.61
N LEU A 308 -7.91 12.60 11.07
CA LEU A 308 -8.35 13.90 11.57
C LEU A 308 -9.01 14.72 10.45
N MET A 309 -8.39 14.79 9.28
CA MET A 309 -8.97 15.45 8.12
C MET A 309 -10.28 14.77 7.68
N GLY A 310 -10.31 13.43 7.64
CA GLY A 310 -11.52 12.70 7.34
C GLY A 310 -12.67 13.04 8.28
N ASN A 311 -12.41 13.10 9.59
CA ASN A 311 -13.41 13.42 10.59
C ASN A 311 -13.89 14.88 10.55
N GLN A 312 -13.05 15.82 10.13
CA GLN A 312 -13.39 17.24 10.06
C GLN A 312 -14.01 17.65 8.72
N LEU A 313 -13.58 17.04 7.63
CA LEU A 313 -14.00 17.40 6.28
C LEU A 313 -15.29 16.72 5.84
N LEU A 314 -15.51 15.48 6.30
CA LEU A 314 -16.67 14.73 5.89
C LEU A 314 -17.82 14.96 6.88
N PRO A 315 -19.03 15.26 6.40
CA PRO A 315 -20.19 15.39 7.28
C PRO A 315 -20.45 14.05 7.97
N PRO A 316 -21.02 14.07 9.17
CA PRO A 316 -21.59 12.88 9.78
C PRO A 316 -22.71 12.37 8.87
N VAL A 317 -22.51 11.21 8.26
CA VAL A 317 -23.52 10.59 7.40
C VAL A 317 -24.50 9.78 8.24
#